data_2c0e28f2d71a6c0f8355ed15acfad1b1
#
_entry.id   2c0e28f2d71a6c0f8355ed15acfad1b1
#
_cell.length_a   1.000
_cell.length_b   1.000
_cell.length_c   1.000
_cell.angle_alpha   90.00
_cell.angle_beta   90.00
_cell.angle_gamma   90.00
#
_symmetry.space_group_name_H-M   'P 1'
#
loop_
_entity.id
_entity.type
_entity.pdbx_description
1 polymer ?
#
loop_
_entity_poly.entity_id
_entity_poly.type
_entity_poly.pdbx_seq_one_letter_code
_entity_poly.pdbx_strand_id
1 'polypeptide(L)'
;IARAKAPVSPMEPNDVGEAGEPATVDGVKGTWRVDPSCLGQPFSGRVALLSPFDRLIHDRRRTMELFEFDYQLEMYKPAGKRRWGYFALPILSGDRLVGKLDATADRRAGVLRVNAIHQDVAFTKAMTAGVRGEIKDLAHWLQLDLALPAATVAGPRA
;
A
#
# COMPACT_ATOMS: atom_id res chain seq x y z
N ILE A 1 -11.28 -3.51 17.67
CA ILE A 1 -9.85 -3.87 17.80
C ILE A 1 -9.74 -4.73 19.04
N ALA A 2 -9.70 -6.05 18.89
CA ALA A 2 -9.45 -6.96 19.99
C ALA A 2 -8.03 -6.71 20.52
N ARG A 3 -7.91 -6.37 21.80
CA ARG A 3 -6.63 -6.24 22.48
C ARG A 3 -5.95 -7.60 22.57
N ALA A 4 -4.66 -7.63 22.35
CA ALA A 4 -3.75 -8.75 22.18
C ALA A 4 -3.60 -9.69 23.40
N LYS A 5 -4.67 -10.16 24.00
CA LYS A 5 -4.67 -11.25 24.99
C LYS A 5 -5.70 -12.34 24.68
N ALA A 6 -6.50 -12.20 23.65
CA ALA A 6 -7.33 -13.29 23.17
C ALA A 6 -6.56 -14.04 22.07
N PRO A 7 -6.56 -15.37 22.03
CA PRO A 7 -6.05 -16.11 20.90
C PRO A 7 -6.85 -15.67 19.68
N VAL A 8 -6.19 -15.01 18.74
CA VAL A 8 -6.79 -14.63 17.45
C VAL A 8 -6.71 -15.88 16.59
N SER A 9 -7.77 -16.64 16.54
CA SER A 9 -7.92 -17.69 15.53
C SER A 9 -8.19 -17.03 14.18
N PRO A 10 -7.58 -17.54 13.09
CA PRO A 10 -8.00 -17.16 11.75
C PRO A 10 -9.49 -17.40 11.63
N MET A 11 -10.23 -16.41 11.14
CA MET A 11 -11.65 -16.58 10.85
C MET A 11 -11.77 -17.49 9.63
N GLU A 12 -12.35 -18.65 9.79
CA GLU A 12 -12.64 -19.54 8.66
C GLU A 12 -13.68 -18.90 7.74
N PRO A 13 -13.66 -19.18 6.43
CA PRO A 13 -14.64 -18.63 5.50
C PRO A 13 -16.10 -18.82 5.93
N ASN A 14 -16.40 -19.89 6.68
CA ASN A 14 -17.73 -20.17 7.21
C ASN A 14 -18.12 -19.28 8.40
N ASP A 15 -17.14 -18.72 9.14
CA ASP A 15 -17.39 -17.82 10.27
C ASP A 15 -17.81 -16.42 9.83
N VAL A 16 -17.51 -16.06 8.58
CA VAL A 16 -17.92 -14.81 7.94
C VAL A 16 -19.30 -14.94 7.30
N GLY A 17 -19.84 -16.12 7.29
CA GLY A 17 -21.01 -16.68 6.58
C GLY A 17 -22.07 -15.70 6.09
N GLU A 18 -22.57 -14.82 6.93
CA GLU A 18 -23.66 -13.91 6.59
C GLU A 18 -23.26 -12.42 6.67
N ALA A 19 -22.02 -12.10 7.02
CA ALA A 19 -21.56 -10.71 7.07
C ALA A 19 -21.40 -10.13 5.67
N GLY A 20 -22.07 -9.01 5.37
CA GLY A 20 -22.07 -8.34 4.09
C GLY A 20 -22.91 -9.09 3.03
N GLU A 21 -22.99 -8.54 1.84
CA GLU A 21 -23.71 -9.10 0.70
C GLU A 21 -22.77 -9.81 -0.28
N PRO A 22 -23.23 -10.88 -0.96
CA PRO A 22 -22.43 -11.51 -2.01
C PRO A 22 -22.25 -10.55 -3.19
N ALA A 23 -21.03 -10.49 -3.71
CA ALA A 23 -20.67 -9.63 -4.83
C ALA A 23 -19.72 -10.35 -5.78
N THR A 24 -19.71 -9.93 -7.03
CA THR A 24 -18.71 -10.33 -8.02
C THR A 24 -17.88 -9.12 -8.43
N VAL A 25 -16.62 -9.35 -8.75
CA VAL A 25 -15.72 -8.33 -9.28
C VAL A 25 -15.39 -8.68 -10.72
N ASP A 26 -15.57 -7.74 -11.62
CA ASP A 26 -15.31 -7.95 -13.04
C ASP A 26 -13.87 -8.39 -13.28
N GLY A 27 -13.73 -9.48 -14.07
CA GLY A 27 -12.42 -10.06 -14.36
C GLY A 27 -11.81 -10.91 -13.23
N VAL A 28 -12.40 -10.95 -12.04
CA VAL A 28 -11.92 -11.74 -10.90
C VAL A 28 -12.81 -12.93 -10.64
N LYS A 29 -12.21 -14.11 -10.53
CA LYS A 29 -12.97 -15.34 -10.24
C LYS A 29 -13.43 -15.41 -8.80
N GLY A 30 -14.61 -15.98 -8.60
CA GLY A 30 -15.16 -16.27 -7.27
C GLY A 30 -16.21 -15.27 -6.81
N THR A 31 -16.77 -15.55 -5.63
CA THR A 31 -17.75 -14.69 -4.97
C THR A 31 -17.05 -13.99 -3.81
N TRP A 32 -17.25 -12.70 -3.72
CA TRP A 32 -16.73 -11.83 -2.68
C TRP A 32 -17.87 -11.41 -1.74
N ARG A 33 -17.53 -10.83 -0.61
CA ARG A 33 -18.51 -10.22 0.30
C ARG A 33 -18.22 -8.73 0.38
N VAL A 34 -19.25 -7.92 0.26
CA VAL A 34 -19.17 -6.46 0.32
C VAL A 34 -20.05 -5.94 1.45
N ASP A 35 -19.60 -4.90 2.11
CA ASP A 35 -20.44 -4.14 3.03
C ASP A 35 -21.51 -3.38 2.21
N PRO A 36 -22.80 -3.71 2.38
CA PRO A 36 -23.85 -3.08 1.59
C PRO A 36 -23.95 -1.57 1.81
N SER A 37 -23.48 -1.05 2.94
CA SER A 37 -23.44 0.39 3.21
C SER A 37 -22.48 1.15 2.30
N CYS A 38 -21.50 0.45 1.68
CA CYS A 38 -20.55 1.03 0.74
C CYS A 38 -21.08 1.05 -0.70
N LEU A 39 -22.17 0.31 -1.00
CA LEU A 39 -22.72 0.23 -2.35
C LEU A 39 -23.42 1.54 -2.72
N GLY A 40 -23.16 2.02 -3.94
CA GLY A 40 -23.77 3.25 -4.46
C GLY A 40 -23.30 4.54 -3.81
N GLN A 41 -22.33 4.48 -2.88
CA GLN A 41 -21.75 5.68 -2.30
C GLN A 41 -20.81 6.38 -3.30
N PRO A 42 -20.80 7.73 -3.33
CA PRO A 42 -19.84 8.46 -4.14
C PRO A 42 -18.42 8.14 -3.68
N PHE A 43 -17.57 7.75 -4.63
CA PHE A 43 -16.17 7.48 -4.36
C PHE A 43 -15.31 8.70 -4.72
N SER A 44 -14.58 9.22 -3.73
CA SER A 44 -13.59 10.26 -3.92
C SER A 44 -12.20 9.69 -3.65
N GLY A 45 -11.52 9.25 -4.71
CA GLY A 45 -10.18 8.70 -4.61
C GLY A 45 -9.14 9.76 -4.23
N ARG A 46 -8.15 9.37 -3.44
CA ARG A 46 -6.97 10.19 -3.11
C ARG A 46 -5.70 9.38 -3.31
N VAL A 47 -4.54 10.04 -3.29
CA VAL A 47 -3.27 9.35 -3.11
C VAL A 47 -3.04 9.10 -1.62
N ALA A 48 -2.48 7.95 -1.27
CA ALA A 48 -2.08 7.64 0.10
C ALA A 48 -0.88 6.70 0.12
N LEU A 49 -0.02 6.85 1.13
CA LEU A 49 1.02 5.89 1.48
C LEU A 49 0.47 4.93 2.52
N LEU A 50 0.45 3.63 2.21
CA LEU A 50 -0.08 2.62 3.11
C LEU A 50 1.04 2.01 3.96
N SER A 51 0.69 1.63 5.19
CA SER A 51 1.59 0.80 5.99
C SER A 51 1.74 -0.58 5.35
N PRO A 52 2.93 -1.22 5.43
CA PRO A 52 3.09 -2.63 5.06
C PRO A 52 2.16 -3.60 5.80
N PHE A 53 1.60 -3.16 6.91
CA PHE A 53 0.65 -3.91 7.74
C PHE A 53 -0.80 -3.48 7.55
N ASP A 54 -1.08 -2.64 6.54
CA ASP A 54 -2.43 -2.22 6.23
C ASP A 54 -3.30 -3.42 5.82
N ARG A 55 -4.56 -3.43 6.28
CA ARG A 55 -5.49 -4.53 5.99
C ARG A 55 -5.78 -4.68 4.50
N LEU A 56 -5.67 -3.61 3.72
CA LEU A 56 -5.89 -3.65 2.27
C LEU A 56 -4.89 -4.58 1.58
N ILE A 57 -3.64 -4.63 2.06
CA ILE A 57 -2.54 -5.38 1.45
C ILE A 57 -2.08 -6.60 2.27
N HIS A 58 -2.67 -6.83 3.44
CA HIS A 58 -2.27 -7.92 4.33
C HIS A 58 -2.48 -9.30 3.67
N ASP A 59 -3.59 -9.49 2.98
CA ASP A 59 -3.90 -10.69 2.22
C ASP A 59 -3.33 -10.57 0.81
N ARG A 60 -2.21 -11.23 0.56
CA ARG A 60 -1.49 -11.19 -0.73
C ARG A 60 -2.30 -11.75 -1.89
N ARG A 61 -3.10 -12.79 -1.65
CA ARG A 61 -3.95 -13.38 -2.67
C ARG A 61 -4.99 -12.36 -3.12
N ARG A 62 -5.71 -11.77 -2.16
CA ARG A 62 -6.69 -10.72 -2.44
C ARG A 62 -6.05 -9.51 -3.12
N THR A 63 -4.87 -9.08 -2.67
CA THR A 63 -4.15 -7.95 -3.25
C THR A 63 -3.77 -8.21 -4.70
N MET A 64 -3.35 -9.44 -5.02
CA MET A 64 -3.05 -9.84 -6.39
C MET A 64 -4.32 -9.98 -7.24
N GLU A 65 -5.38 -10.60 -6.71
CA GLU A 65 -6.62 -10.84 -7.44
C GLU A 65 -7.41 -9.55 -7.72
N LEU A 66 -7.46 -8.61 -6.76
CA LEU A 66 -8.24 -7.38 -6.90
C LEU A 66 -7.47 -6.19 -7.48
N PHE A 67 -6.16 -6.13 -7.26
CA PHE A 67 -5.34 -4.96 -7.60
C PHE A 67 -4.16 -5.29 -8.52
N GLU A 68 -3.97 -6.56 -8.88
CA GLU A 68 -2.80 -7.02 -9.67
C GLU A 68 -1.46 -6.54 -9.07
N PHE A 69 -1.41 -6.44 -7.73
CA PHE A 69 -0.31 -5.81 -7.02
C PHE A 69 0.54 -6.84 -6.27
N ASP A 70 1.77 -7.04 -6.79
CA ASP A 70 2.78 -7.89 -6.15
C ASP A 70 3.48 -7.10 -5.03
N TYR A 71 3.23 -7.51 -3.79
CA TYR A 71 3.84 -6.88 -2.63
C TYR A 71 4.31 -7.90 -1.60
N GLN A 72 5.52 -7.69 -1.09
CA GLN A 72 6.07 -8.41 0.04
C GLN A 72 6.90 -7.47 0.92
N LEU A 73 6.64 -7.47 2.21
CA LEU A 73 7.52 -6.80 3.17
C LEU A 73 8.86 -7.52 3.24
N GLU A 74 9.96 -6.80 2.98
CA GLU A 74 11.29 -7.38 2.81
C GLU A 74 12.25 -7.11 3.97
N MET A 75 11.75 -6.62 5.09
CA MET A 75 12.57 -6.29 6.26
C MET A 75 13.40 -7.47 6.80
N TYR A 76 12.92 -8.69 6.60
CA TYR A 76 13.62 -9.92 7.02
C TYR A 76 14.60 -10.46 5.96
N LYS A 77 14.62 -9.89 4.75
CA LYS A 77 15.56 -10.28 3.70
C LYS A 77 16.91 -9.58 3.88
N PRO A 78 18.03 -10.24 3.60
CA PRO A 78 19.33 -9.57 3.47
C PRO A 78 19.26 -8.40 2.47
N ALA A 79 20.00 -7.33 2.71
CA ALA A 79 19.93 -6.10 1.92
C ALA A 79 20.06 -6.34 0.41
N GLY A 80 21.03 -7.16 -0.02
CA GLY A 80 21.26 -7.47 -1.44
C GLY A 80 20.19 -8.36 -2.09
N LYS A 81 19.21 -8.87 -1.33
CA LYS A 81 18.09 -9.67 -1.86
C LYS A 81 16.76 -8.92 -1.82
N ARG A 82 16.76 -7.66 -1.39
CA ARG A 82 15.56 -6.82 -1.39
C ARG A 82 15.29 -6.26 -2.78
N ARG A 83 14.05 -6.37 -3.21
CA ARG A 83 13.60 -5.87 -4.51
C ARG A 83 13.13 -4.41 -4.42
N TRP A 84 12.44 -4.08 -3.32
CA TRP A 84 11.78 -2.78 -3.15
C TRP A 84 12.31 -1.95 -1.98
N GLY A 85 13.11 -2.54 -1.08
CA GLY A 85 13.65 -1.85 0.09
C GLY A 85 13.35 -2.54 1.41
N TYR A 86 13.79 -1.94 2.51
CA TYR A 86 13.63 -2.52 3.84
C TYR A 86 12.17 -2.51 4.30
N PHE A 87 11.52 -1.37 4.17
CA PHE A 87 10.15 -1.13 4.64
C PHE A 87 9.40 -0.31 3.60
N ALA A 88 9.24 -0.88 2.40
CA ALA A 88 8.61 -0.19 1.29
C ALA A 88 7.11 0.04 1.57
N LEU A 89 6.65 1.29 1.42
CA LEU A 89 5.26 1.69 1.63
C LEU A 89 4.49 1.56 0.32
N PRO A 90 3.43 0.75 0.22
CA PRO A 90 2.57 0.73 -0.95
C PRO A 90 1.94 2.09 -1.22
N ILE A 91 1.81 2.44 -2.49
CA ILE A 91 1.23 3.69 -2.95
C ILE A 91 -0.15 3.39 -3.52
N LEU A 92 -1.19 3.91 -2.85
CA LEU A 92 -2.56 3.90 -3.36
C LEU A 92 -2.80 5.20 -4.14
N SER A 93 -3.47 5.12 -5.28
CA SER A 93 -3.94 6.28 -6.05
C SER A 93 -5.36 6.00 -6.56
N GLY A 94 -6.35 6.67 -5.97
CA GLY A 94 -7.74 6.34 -6.19
C GLY A 94 -8.05 4.94 -5.66
N ASP A 95 -8.51 4.07 -6.53
CA ASP A 95 -8.85 2.67 -6.27
C ASP A 95 -7.73 1.67 -6.67
N ARG A 96 -6.53 2.16 -7.04
CA ARG A 96 -5.44 1.34 -7.57
C ARG A 96 -4.19 1.42 -6.69
N LEU A 97 -3.53 0.29 -6.50
CA LEU A 97 -2.17 0.22 -5.97
C LEU A 97 -1.19 0.40 -7.15
N VAL A 98 -0.40 1.48 -7.12
CA VAL A 98 0.32 1.97 -8.30
C VAL A 98 1.84 1.90 -8.16
N GLY A 99 2.35 1.57 -6.97
CA GLY A 99 3.79 1.51 -6.74
C GLY A 99 4.17 1.33 -5.28
N LYS A 100 5.44 1.52 -4.98
CA LYS A 100 6.01 1.39 -3.63
C LYS A 100 7.03 2.49 -3.41
N LEU A 101 6.99 3.09 -2.22
CA LEU A 101 7.97 4.08 -1.75
C LEU A 101 8.99 3.38 -0.84
N ASP A 102 10.27 3.40 -1.21
CA ASP A 102 11.36 3.09 -0.30
C ASP A 102 11.93 4.37 0.29
N ALA A 103 11.78 4.54 1.60
CA ALA A 103 12.27 5.70 2.32
C ALA A 103 12.83 5.29 3.68
N THR A 104 13.79 6.06 4.17
CA THR A 104 14.47 5.84 5.45
C THR A 104 14.38 7.10 6.31
N ALA A 105 13.84 6.96 7.51
CA ALA A 105 13.85 8.01 8.52
C ALA A 105 15.19 8.01 9.26
N ASP A 106 16.11 8.85 8.85
CA ASP A 106 17.37 9.10 9.56
C ASP A 106 17.13 10.13 10.67
N ARG A 107 16.72 9.65 11.83
CA ARG A 107 16.39 10.51 12.97
C ARG A 107 17.62 11.23 13.55
N ARG A 108 18.83 10.70 13.33
CA ARG A 108 20.07 11.36 13.80
C ARG A 108 20.42 12.55 12.93
N ALA A 109 20.21 12.42 11.63
CA ALA A 109 20.40 13.51 10.68
C ALA A 109 19.17 14.44 10.57
N GLY A 110 18.05 14.11 11.22
CA GLY A 110 16.80 14.87 11.11
C GLY A 110 16.14 14.79 9.72
N VAL A 111 16.36 13.71 8.94
CA VAL A 111 16.00 13.66 7.53
C VAL A 111 15.19 12.41 7.20
N LEU A 112 14.08 12.57 6.47
CA LEU A 112 13.42 11.51 5.72
C LEU A 112 14.07 11.41 4.33
N ARG A 113 14.87 10.38 4.10
CA ARG A 113 15.55 10.11 2.83
C ARG A 113 14.70 9.20 1.96
N VAL A 114 14.29 9.68 0.80
CA VAL A 114 13.66 8.86 -0.22
C VAL A 114 14.77 8.13 -1.00
N ASN A 115 14.78 6.80 -0.92
CA ASN A 115 15.76 5.96 -1.62
C ASN A 115 15.29 5.67 -3.06
N ALA A 116 14.01 5.28 -3.21
CA ALA A 116 13.40 5.01 -4.51
C ALA A 116 11.87 5.14 -4.48
N ILE A 117 11.29 5.42 -5.64
CA ILE A 117 9.87 5.24 -5.92
C ILE A 117 9.76 4.20 -7.03
N HIS A 118 9.31 3.00 -6.67
CA HIS A 118 9.07 1.91 -7.61
C HIS A 118 7.68 2.08 -8.19
N GLN A 119 7.59 2.32 -9.49
CA GLN A 119 6.33 2.45 -10.22
C GLN A 119 5.94 1.10 -10.81
N ASP A 120 4.78 0.58 -10.45
CA ASP A 120 4.19 -0.62 -11.10
C ASP A 120 3.42 -0.21 -12.35
N VAL A 121 2.95 1.03 -12.40
CA VAL A 121 2.36 1.67 -13.59
C VAL A 121 3.00 3.04 -13.81
N ALA A 122 3.02 3.51 -15.05
CA ALA A 122 3.52 4.85 -15.35
C ALA A 122 2.69 5.93 -14.64
N PHE A 123 3.32 6.78 -13.84
CA PHE A 123 2.61 7.83 -13.12
C PHE A 123 2.20 8.96 -14.03
N THR A 124 0.95 9.35 -13.94
CA THR A 124 0.47 10.62 -14.53
C THR A 124 1.05 11.81 -13.78
N LYS A 125 0.92 13.02 -14.34
CA LYS A 125 1.31 14.26 -13.63
C LYS A 125 0.58 14.41 -12.30
N ALA A 126 -0.72 14.09 -12.27
CA ALA A 126 -1.53 14.15 -11.05
C ALA A 126 -1.07 13.14 -10.00
N MET A 127 -0.81 11.88 -10.40
CA MET A 127 -0.25 10.86 -9.50
C MET A 127 1.10 11.30 -8.93
N THR A 128 2.00 11.81 -9.78
CA THR A 128 3.31 12.30 -9.35
C THR A 128 3.19 13.43 -8.34
N ALA A 129 2.29 14.39 -8.58
CA ALA A 129 2.03 15.49 -7.63
C ALA A 129 1.47 14.98 -6.31
N GLY A 130 0.47 14.07 -6.36
CA GLY A 130 -0.13 13.49 -5.16
C GLY A 130 0.87 12.68 -4.34
N VAL A 131 1.66 11.80 -4.97
CA VAL A 131 2.71 11.02 -4.30
C VAL A 131 3.74 11.92 -3.64
N ARG A 132 4.16 13.00 -4.31
CA ARG A 132 5.07 13.98 -3.71
C ARG A 132 4.44 14.72 -2.53
N GLY A 133 3.15 15.01 -2.59
CA GLY A 133 2.38 15.57 -1.47
C GLY A 133 2.42 14.65 -0.26
N GLU A 134 2.01 13.39 -0.43
CA GLU A 134 2.00 12.39 0.65
C GLU A 134 3.40 12.16 1.27
N ILE A 135 4.47 12.20 0.45
CA ILE A 135 5.85 12.09 0.96
C ILE A 135 6.23 13.30 1.83
N LYS A 136 5.82 14.52 1.42
CA LYS A 136 6.04 15.75 2.23
C LYS A 136 5.26 15.69 3.54
N ASP A 137 4.00 15.25 3.48
CA ASP A 137 3.14 15.12 4.66
C ASP A 137 3.69 14.06 5.63
N LEU A 138 4.23 12.95 5.11
CA LEU A 138 4.94 11.95 5.91
C LEU A 138 6.19 12.54 6.59
N ALA A 139 7.01 13.31 5.87
CA ALA A 139 8.20 13.95 6.44
C ALA A 139 7.80 14.96 7.55
N HIS A 140 6.79 15.78 7.28
CA HIS A 140 6.25 16.74 8.25
C HIS A 140 5.70 16.03 9.51
N TRP A 141 4.91 14.96 9.33
CA TRP A 141 4.38 14.17 10.45
C TRP A 141 5.47 13.54 11.31
N LEU A 142 6.57 13.10 10.66
CA LEU A 142 7.74 12.55 11.36
C LEU A 142 8.64 13.63 11.97
N GLN A 143 8.38 14.91 11.71
CA GLN A 143 9.21 16.06 12.07
C GLN A 143 10.65 15.95 11.51
N LEU A 144 10.76 15.57 10.24
CA LEU A 144 12.01 15.37 9.52
C LEU A 144 12.06 16.25 8.27
N ASP A 145 13.24 16.71 7.91
CA ASP A 145 13.47 17.35 6.61
C ASP A 145 13.41 16.31 5.49
N LEU A 146 12.88 16.71 4.33
CA LEU A 146 12.76 15.81 3.19
C LEU A 146 14.00 15.87 2.30
N ALA A 147 14.68 14.74 2.12
CA ALA A 147 15.71 14.55 1.11
C ALA A 147 15.22 13.65 -0.01
N LEU A 148 15.03 14.23 -1.19
CA LEU A 148 14.68 13.48 -2.41
C LEU A 148 15.95 13.00 -3.11
N PRO A 149 15.94 11.83 -3.79
CA PRO A 149 17.06 11.42 -4.62
C PRO A 149 17.27 12.43 -5.75
N ALA A 150 18.52 12.69 -6.10
CA ALA A 150 18.85 13.44 -7.31
C ALA A 150 18.26 12.64 -8.49
N ALA A 151 17.16 13.13 -9.06
CA ALA A 151 16.40 12.64 -10.21
C ALA A 151 16.71 11.19 -10.65
N THR A 152 16.09 10.21 -9.99
CA THR A 152 16.04 8.84 -10.53
C THR A 152 14.63 8.31 -10.34
N VAL A 153 13.75 8.64 -11.28
CA VAL A 153 12.49 7.91 -11.47
C VAL A 153 12.87 6.62 -12.18
N ALA A 154 12.99 5.52 -11.44
CA ALA A 154 13.10 4.21 -12.06
C ALA A 154 11.77 3.92 -12.77
N GLY A 155 11.77 3.91 -14.09
CA GLY A 155 10.62 3.54 -14.90
C GLY A 155 10.22 2.07 -14.68
N PRO A 156 9.05 1.65 -15.20
CA PRO A 156 8.56 0.30 -15.05
C PRO A 156 9.60 -0.70 -15.58
N ARG A 157 9.96 -1.67 -14.75
CA ARG A 157 10.78 -2.80 -15.21
C ARG A 157 9.88 -3.76 -15.99
N ALA A 158 10.24 -4.05 -17.20
CA ALA A 158 9.66 -5.07 -18.06
C ALA A 158 9.74 -6.47 -17.40
#